data_01b28e0c1e4c6c9144f1d620ad0fae48
#
_entry.id   01b28e0c1e4c6c9144f1d620ad0fae48
#
_cell.length_a   1.000
_cell.length_b   1.000
_cell.length_c   1.000
_cell.angle_alpha   90.00
_cell.angle_beta   90.00
_cell.angle_gamma   90.00
#
_symmetry.space_group_name_H-M   'P 1'
#
loop_
_entity.id
_entity.type
_entity.pdbx_description
1 polymer ?
#
loop_
_entity_poly.entity_id
_entity_poly.type
_entity_poly.pdbx_seq_one_letter_code
_entity_poly.pdbx_strand_id
1 'polypeptide(L)'
;MSTHPLPPRRGSGRASGRTGSEEVFASLIEAITTGRLRAGDRLPSEEQLAAHFEVAPMTLRQALAKLREHGYAETRRGRNGGTRVAADIAERLERDAFDHDVSISALRVLTDWRRAVSGEASYLAAIRGTSAERAALQRLEDEYRAVIESTTERRFADARLHIHIAEMSGNARFVEAERGIQDQLTRFIRVTS
;
A
#
# COMPACT_ATOMS: atom_id res chain seq x y z
N MET A 1 20.22 10.73 -4.21
CA MET A 1 18.88 11.32 -3.99
C MET A 1 17.89 10.24 -4.44
N SER A 2 17.40 9.42 -3.51
CA SER A 2 16.42 8.37 -3.84
C SER A 2 15.06 9.03 -4.10
N THR A 3 14.67 9.09 -5.36
CA THR A 3 13.30 9.44 -5.76
C THR A 3 12.41 8.26 -5.44
N HIS A 4 11.74 8.30 -4.29
CA HIS A 4 10.68 7.34 -4.00
C HIS A 4 9.57 7.50 -5.04
N PRO A 5 9.04 6.38 -5.57
CA PRO A 5 7.92 6.45 -6.50
C PRO A 5 6.71 7.10 -5.80
N LEU A 6 6.08 8.02 -6.50
CA LEU A 6 4.86 8.66 -6.02
C LEU A 6 3.76 7.59 -5.80
N PRO A 7 2.93 7.74 -4.76
CA PRO A 7 1.84 6.80 -4.49
C PRO A 7 0.87 6.74 -5.69
N PRO A 8 0.19 5.60 -5.92
CA PRO A 8 -0.71 5.45 -7.06
C PRO A 8 -1.85 6.45 -6.98
N ARG A 9 -2.24 6.98 -8.14
CA ARG A 9 -3.49 7.74 -8.29
C ARG A 9 -4.63 6.73 -8.37
N ARG A 10 -5.57 6.77 -7.44
CA ARG A 10 -6.87 6.12 -7.66
C ARG A 10 -7.56 6.90 -8.77
N GLY A 11 -7.85 6.24 -9.89
CA GLY A 11 -8.50 6.88 -11.02
C GLY A 11 -9.76 7.62 -10.58
N SER A 12 -10.02 8.79 -11.15
CA SER A 12 -11.17 9.67 -10.90
C SER A 12 -12.49 9.07 -11.44
N GLY A 13 -12.77 7.83 -11.06
CA GLY A 13 -14.08 7.21 -11.25
C GLY A 13 -15.08 7.88 -10.31
N ARG A 14 -15.97 8.69 -10.85
CA ARG A 14 -17.06 9.42 -10.17
C ARG A 14 -18.09 8.52 -9.44
N ALA A 15 -17.67 7.49 -8.70
CA ALA A 15 -18.54 6.50 -8.07
C ALA A 15 -18.41 6.37 -6.54
N SER A 16 -17.54 7.12 -5.87
CA SER A 16 -17.54 7.16 -4.41
C SER A 16 -17.75 8.59 -3.94
N GLY A 17 -18.72 8.84 -3.07
CA GLY A 17 -18.99 10.15 -2.46
C GLY A 17 -17.89 10.61 -1.49
N ARG A 18 -16.62 10.25 -1.77
CA ARG A 18 -15.43 10.63 -1.00
C ARG A 18 -14.96 12.02 -1.40
N THR A 19 -14.54 12.80 -0.42
CA THR A 19 -13.89 14.08 -0.65
C THR A 19 -12.46 13.85 -1.21
N GLY A 20 -11.95 14.80 -1.97
CA GLY A 20 -10.58 14.69 -2.53
C GLY A 20 -9.50 14.45 -1.44
N SER A 21 -9.69 14.94 -0.21
CA SER A 21 -8.79 14.69 0.91
C SER A 21 -8.85 13.23 1.40
N GLU A 22 -10.02 12.60 1.35
CA GLU A 22 -10.19 11.17 1.69
C GLU A 22 -9.58 10.26 0.63
N GLU A 23 -9.64 10.64 -0.63
CA GLU A 23 -9.00 9.91 -1.72
C GLU A 23 -7.47 9.96 -1.61
N VAL A 24 -6.90 11.14 -1.34
CA VAL A 24 -5.46 11.30 -1.10
C VAL A 24 -5.03 10.50 0.14
N PHE A 25 -5.76 10.60 1.25
CA PHE A 25 -5.49 9.84 2.46
C PHE A 25 -5.48 8.34 2.17
N ALA A 26 -6.52 7.82 1.51
CA ALA A 26 -6.62 6.41 1.15
C ALA A 26 -5.48 5.93 0.24
N SER A 27 -5.05 6.75 -0.73
CA SER A 27 -3.94 6.43 -1.63
C SER A 27 -2.59 6.39 -0.90
N LEU A 28 -2.37 7.28 0.07
CA LEU A 28 -1.17 7.27 0.91
C LEU A 28 -1.14 6.06 1.84
N ILE A 29 -2.28 5.70 2.44
CA ILE A 29 -2.40 4.47 3.24
C ILE A 29 -2.14 3.24 2.37
N GLU A 30 -2.71 3.16 1.17
CA GLU A 30 -2.43 2.07 0.25
C GLU A 30 -0.93 1.96 -0.08
N ALA A 31 -0.25 3.08 -0.31
CA ALA A 31 1.18 3.07 -0.58
C ALA A 31 2.01 2.55 0.62
N ILE A 32 1.56 2.83 1.84
CA ILE A 32 2.17 2.32 3.08
C ILE A 32 1.88 0.81 3.23
N THR A 33 0.62 0.40 3.13
CA THR A 33 0.20 -1.00 3.33
C THR A 33 0.75 -1.95 2.28
N THR A 34 1.00 -1.45 1.07
CA THR A 34 1.64 -2.21 -0.01
C THR A 34 3.18 -2.12 0.00
N GLY A 35 3.76 -1.48 1.02
CA GLY A 35 5.21 -1.35 1.18
C GLY A 35 5.92 -0.46 0.15
N ARG A 36 5.18 0.35 -0.62
CA ARG A 36 5.76 1.37 -1.52
C ARG A 36 6.32 2.54 -0.74
N LEU A 37 5.66 2.90 0.37
CA LEU A 37 6.16 3.82 1.37
C LEU A 37 6.47 3.01 2.63
N ARG A 38 7.71 3.02 3.05
CA ARG A 38 8.21 2.26 4.20
C ARG A 38 8.34 3.16 5.44
N ALA A 39 8.45 2.55 6.61
CA ALA A 39 8.74 3.24 7.86
C ALA A 39 9.95 4.19 7.70
N GLY A 40 9.80 5.43 8.14
CA GLY A 40 10.83 6.46 8.04
C GLY A 40 11.00 7.12 6.66
N ASP A 41 10.35 6.60 5.62
CA ASP A 41 10.43 7.19 4.29
C ASP A 41 9.93 8.63 4.27
N ARG A 42 10.67 9.49 3.56
CA ARG A 42 10.26 10.87 3.37
C ARG A 42 9.23 10.95 2.25
N LEU A 43 8.08 11.55 2.54
CA LEU A 43 7.10 11.88 1.52
C LEU A 43 7.65 12.98 0.59
N PRO A 44 7.24 12.99 -0.69
CA PRO A 44 7.47 14.13 -1.57
C PRO A 44 6.96 15.44 -0.95
N SER A 45 7.40 16.58 -1.45
CA SER A 45 6.92 17.87 -0.96
C SER A 45 5.41 18.03 -1.14
N GLU A 46 4.77 18.88 -0.31
CA GLU A 46 3.34 19.16 -0.46
C GLU A 46 2.98 19.63 -1.87
N GLU A 47 3.85 20.42 -2.50
CA GLU A 47 3.67 20.89 -3.87
C GLU A 47 3.68 19.72 -4.87
N GLN A 48 4.65 18.81 -4.74
CA GLN A 48 4.75 17.62 -5.60
C GLN A 48 3.56 16.69 -5.43
N LEU A 49 3.12 16.48 -4.17
CA LEU A 49 1.95 15.63 -3.89
C LEU A 49 0.65 16.27 -4.39
N ALA A 50 0.47 17.60 -4.20
CA ALA A 50 -0.70 18.30 -4.69
C ALA A 50 -0.80 18.24 -6.22
N ALA A 51 0.32 18.44 -6.92
CA ALA A 51 0.39 18.29 -8.36
C ALA A 51 0.14 16.84 -8.81
N HIS A 52 0.71 15.86 -8.11
CA HIS A 52 0.54 14.44 -8.41
C HIS A 52 -0.91 13.99 -8.27
N PHE A 53 -1.59 14.37 -7.20
CA PHE A 53 -2.99 14.01 -6.96
C PHE A 53 -4.00 14.94 -7.66
N GLU A 54 -3.53 16.01 -8.31
CA GLU A 54 -4.38 17.04 -8.95
C GLU A 54 -5.40 17.65 -7.98
N VAL A 55 -4.98 17.91 -6.76
CA VAL A 55 -5.80 18.50 -5.72
C VAL A 55 -5.31 19.87 -5.28
N ALA A 56 -6.20 20.69 -4.74
CA ALA A 56 -5.83 21.94 -4.13
C ALA A 56 -4.86 21.73 -2.94
N PRO A 57 -3.90 22.64 -2.68
CA PRO A 57 -2.98 22.51 -1.55
C PRO A 57 -3.68 22.33 -0.19
N MET A 58 -4.82 22.95 0.01
CA MET A 58 -5.62 22.79 1.23
C MET A 58 -6.16 21.37 1.40
N THR A 59 -6.65 20.77 0.31
CA THR A 59 -7.14 19.38 0.28
C THR A 59 -6.03 18.39 0.65
N LEU A 60 -4.82 18.59 0.08
CA LEU A 60 -3.67 17.78 0.44
C LEU A 60 -3.29 17.96 1.92
N ARG A 61 -3.25 19.20 2.43
CA ARG A 61 -2.94 19.46 3.85
C ARG A 61 -3.92 18.78 4.80
N GLN A 62 -5.20 18.74 4.45
CA GLN A 62 -6.21 17.99 5.21
C GLN A 62 -5.90 16.49 5.24
N ALA A 63 -5.54 15.89 4.10
CA ALA A 63 -5.15 14.49 4.05
C ALA A 63 -3.89 14.20 4.88
N LEU A 64 -2.87 15.04 4.78
CA LEU A 64 -1.64 14.93 5.58
C LEU A 64 -1.89 15.19 7.07
N ALA A 65 -2.84 16.06 7.41
CA ALA A 65 -3.26 16.28 8.81
C ALA A 65 -3.89 15.00 9.38
N LYS A 66 -4.81 14.36 8.64
CA LYS A 66 -5.38 13.06 9.02
C LYS A 66 -4.29 11.98 9.23
N LEU A 67 -3.30 11.89 8.32
CA LEU A 67 -2.19 10.94 8.51
C LEU A 67 -1.41 11.19 9.80
N ARG A 68 -1.21 12.47 10.18
CA ARG A 68 -0.53 12.81 11.44
C ARG A 68 -1.41 12.56 12.66
N GLU A 69 -2.70 12.82 12.58
CA GLU A 69 -3.68 12.55 13.63
C GLU A 69 -3.74 11.07 13.99
N HIS A 70 -3.75 10.19 12.98
CA HIS A 70 -3.62 8.73 13.17
C HIS A 70 -2.19 8.30 13.54
N GLY A 71 -1.23 9.24 13.56
CA GLY A 71 0.17 8.94 13.83
C GLY A 71 0.88 8.18 12.71
N TYR A 72 0.30 8.06 11.52
CA TYR A 72 0.91 7.35 10.38
C TYR A 72 2.03 8.15 9.71
N ALA A 73 2.07 9.45 9.96
CA ALA A 73 3.14 10.32 9.50
C ALA A 73 3.56 11.30 10.59
N GLU A 74 4.81 11.74 10.54
CA GLU A 74 5.40 12.76 11.40
C GLU A 74 6.02 13.88 10.57
N THR A 75 6.01 15.10 11.09
CA THR A 75 6.69 16.23 10.45
C THR A 75 7.94 16.59 11.23
N ARG A 76 9.11 16.57 10.56
CA ARG A 76 10.37 17.05 11.12
C ARG A 76 10.68 18.46 10.59
N ARG A 77 11.12 19.34 11.48
CA ARG A 77 11.54 20.70 11.15
C ARG A 77 13.01 20.73 10.73
N GLY A 78 13.41 21.74 9.97
CA GLY A 78 14.79 22.01 9.61
C GLY A 78 15.12 21.77 8.14
N ARG A 79 16.39 21.98 7.75
CA ARG A 79 16.87 21.92 6.35
C ARG A 79 16.62 20.55 5.68
N ASN A 80 16.64 19.48 6.45
CA ASN A 80 16.31 18.12 6.01
C ASN A 80 14.92 17.67 6.50
N GLY A 81 14.04 18.61 6.89
CA GLY A 81 12.72 18.39 7.38
C GLY A 81 11.75 17.86 6.31
N GLY A 82 10.48 17.82 6.65
CA GLY A 82 9.38 17.35 5.80
C GLY A 82 8.54 16.30 6.49
N THR A 83 7.52 15.85 5.80
CA THR A 83 6.65 14.77 6.29
C THR A 83 7.29 13.41 5.99
N ARG A 84 7.28 12.52 6.98
CA ARG A 84 7.80 11.15 6.87
C ARG A 84 6.75 10.16 7.35
N VAL A 85 6.80 8.95 6.83
CA VAL A 85 6.07 7.81 7.40
C VAL A 85 6.62 7.55 8.80
N ALA A 86 5.73 7.31 9.77
CA ALA A 86 6.13 7.03 11.14
C ALA A 86 7.03 5.78 11.20
N ALA A 87 8.05 5.82 12.07
CA ALA A 87 8.98 4.69 12.20
C ALA A 87 8.29 3.42 12.74
N ASP A 88 7.27 3.61 13.58
CA ASP A 88 6.42 2.58 14.17
C ASP A 88 5.08 2.40 13.42
N ILE A 89 5.04 2.76 12.13
CA ILE A 89 3.81 2.71 11.30
C ILE A 89 3.15 1.33 11.34
N ALA A 90 3.95 0.31 11.36
CA ALA A 90 3.49 -1.04 11.41
C ALA A 90 2.64 -1.31 12.65
N GLU A 91 3.17 -1.00 13.85
CA GLU A 91 2.48 -1.15 15.13
C GLU A 91 1.23 -0.27 15.23
N ARG A 92 1.25 0.91 14.58
CA ARG A 92 0.10 1.83 14.57
C ARG A 92 -1.02 1.31 13.69
N LEU A 93 -0.71 0.88 12.47
CA LEU A 93 -1.68 0.19 11.62
C LEU A 93 -2.23 -1.05 12.32
N GLU A 94 -1.41 -1.65 13.21
CA GLU A 94 -1.82 -2.76 14.05
C GLU A 94 -2.88 -2.37 15.07
N ARG A 95 -2.69 -1.39 15.80
CA ARG A 95 -3.64 -0.94 16.81
C ARG A 95 -4.98 -0.50 16.19
N ASP A 96 -4.91 0.26 15.11
CA ASP A 96 -6.10 0.83 14.48
C ASP A 96 -6.97 -0.21 13.75
N ALA A 97 -6.37 -1.38 13.39
CA ALA A 97 -7.15 -2.48 12.82
C ALA A 97 -7.96 -3.26 13.88
N PHE A 98 -7.60 -3.18 15.16
CA PHE A 98 -8.37 -3.81 16.24
C PHE A 98 -9.76 -3.22 16.47
N ASP A 99 -9.99 -1.97 16.03
CA ASP A 99 -11.28 -1.28 16.22
C ASP A 99 -12.38 -1.66 15.20
N HIS A 100 -12.09 -2.54 14.25
CA HIS A 100 -13.04 -2.95 13.23
C HIS A 100 -13.45 -4.41 13.41
N ASP A 101 -14.73 -4.60 13.67
CA ASP A 101 -15.39 -5.91 13.80
C ASP A 101 -15.35 -6.67 12.44
N VAL A 102 -14.37 -7.57 12.28
CA VAL A 102 -14.14 -8.31 11.04
C VAL A 102 -15.00 -9.56 11.02
N SER A 103 -16.01 -9.60 10.14
CA SER A 103 -16.83 -10.78 10.00
C SER A 103 -16.12 -11.92 9.23
N ILE A 104 -16.26 -13.16 9.71
CA ILE A 104 -15.75 -14.37 9.02
C ILE A 104 -16.27 -14.47 7.59
N SER A 105 -17.52 -14.02 7.35
CA SER A 105 -18.10 -13.99 6.00
C SER A 105 -17.36 -13.02 5.06
N ALA A 106 -16.99 -11.83 5.54
CA ALA A 106 -16.22 -10.86 4.76
C ALA A 106 -14.80 -11.39 4.43
N LEU A 107 -14.16 -12.07 5.39
CA LEU A 107 -12.87 -12.72 5.16
C LEU A 107 -12.97 -13.84 4.10
N ARG A 108 -14.01 -14.63 4.12
CA ARG A 108 -14.26 -15.69 3.12
C ARG A 108 -14.40 -15.08 1.72
N VAL A 109 -15.26 -14.06 1.57
CA VAL A 109 -15.46 -13.38 0.27
C VAL A 109 -14.13 -12.80 -0.25
N LEU A 110 -13.34 -12.18 0.62
CA LEU A 110 -12.03 -11.65 0.23
C LEU A 110 -11.05 -12.76 -0.19
N THR A 111 -11.07 -13.89 0.51
CA THR A 111 -10.21 -15.04 0.19
C THR A 111 -10.58 -15.66 -1.16
N ASP A 112 -11.86 -15.81 -1.45
CA ASP A 112 -12.34 -16.31 -2.74
C ASP A 112 -11.94 -15.36 -3.88
N TRP A 113 -12.09 -14.06 -3.66
CA TRP A 113 -11.67 -13.03 -4.62
C TRP A 113 -10.14 -13.06 -4.84
N ARG A 114 -9.35 -13.15 -3.76
CA ARG A 114 -7.90 -13.30 -3.84
C ARG A 114 -7.50 -14.51 -4.67
N ARG A 115 -8.11 -15.67 -4.45
CA ARG A 115 -7.81 -16.89 -5.21
C ARG A 115 -8.02 -16.70 -6.71
N ALA A 116 -9.10 -16.04 -7.09
CA ALA A 116 -9.42 -15.78 -8.50
C ALA A 116 -8.41 -14.83 -9.14
N VAL A 117 -8.10 -13.71 -8.49
CA VAL A 117 -7.21 -12.67 -9.01
C VAL A 117 -5.75 -13.13 -8.99
N SER A 118 -5.23 -13.53 -7.83
CA SER A 118 -3.82 -13.89 -7.68
C SER A 118 -3.49 -15.18 -8.43
N GLY A 119 -4.43 -16.12 -8.53
CA GLY A 119 -4.27 -17.35 -9.30
C GLY A 119 -4.06 -17.07 -10.79
N GLU A 120 -4.96 -16.31 -11.40
CA GLU A 120 -4.86 -15.97 -12.82
C GLU A 120 -3.68 -15.03 -13.11
N ALA A 121 -3.42 -14.07 -12.23
CA ALA A 121 -2.24 -13.21 -12.34
C ALA A 121 -0.94 -14.02 -12.34
N SER A 122 -0.82 -15.01 -11.45
CA SER A 122 0.35 -15.90 -11.37
C SER A 122 0.51 -16.76 -12.62
N TYR A 123 -0.59 -17.32 -13.15
CA TYR A 123 -0.58 -18.06 -14.40
C TYR A 123 -0.06 -17.22 -15.57
N LEU A 124 -0.60 -16.02 -15.74
CA LEU A 124 -0.16 -15.10 -16.78
C LEU A 124 1.27 -14.60 -16.59
N ALA A 125 1.69 -14.34 -15.35
CA ALA A 125 3.05 -13.96 -15.02
C ALA A 125 4.06 -15.06 -15.40
N ALA A 126 3.72 -16.32 -15.18
CA ALA A 126 4.55 -17.47 -15.57
C ALA A 126 4.77 -17.54 -17.08
N ILE A 127 3.74 -17.20 -17.88
CA ILE A 127 3.79 -17.22 -19.34
C ILE A 127 4.50 -15.99 -19.91
N ARG A 128 4.22 -14.81 -19.37
CA ARG A 128 4.58 -13.50 -19.95
C ARG A 128 5.82 -12.88 -19.35
N GLY A 129 6.16 -13.25 -18.10
CA GLY A 129 7.24 -12.62 -17.35
C GLY A 129 8.60 -12.73 -18.05
N THR A 130 9.31 -11.63 -18.12
CA THR A 130 10.68 -11.55 -18.66
C THR A 130 11.70 -12.10 -17.68
N SER A 131 12.92 -12.36 -18.15
CA SER A 131 14.04 -12.79 -17.29
C SER A 131 14.38 -11.75 -16.21
N ALA A 132 14.27 -10.45 -16.55
CA ALA A 132 14.53 -9.36 -15.60
C ALA A 132 13.48 -9.30 -14.49
N GLU A 133 12.19 -9.48 -14.84
CA GLU A 133 11.09 -9.51 -13.87
C GLU A 133 11.17 -10.73 -12.97
N ARG A 134 11.53 -11.91 -13.51
CA ARG A 134 11.79 -13.11 -12.69
C ARG A 134 12.94 -12.92 -11.71
N ALA A 135 14.02 -12.26 -12.13
CA ALA A 135 15.13 -11.93 -11.24
C ALA A 135 14.72 -10.92 -10.16
N ALA A 136 13.81 -9.99 -10.47
CA ALA A 136 13.23 -9.08 -9.47
C ALA A 136 12.33 -9.83 -8.48
N LEU A 137 11.51 -10.77 -8.96
CA LEU A 137 10.68 -11.62 -8.11
C LEU A 137 11.52 -12.44 -7.12
N GLN A 138 12.64 -13.00 -7.59
CA GLN A 138 13.55 -13.73 -6.70
C GLN A 138 14.10 -12.87 -5.57
N ARG A 139 14.49 -11.61 -5.85
CA ARG A 139 14.93 -10.68 -4.80
C ARG A 139 13.83 -10.37 -3.79
N LEU A 140 12.60 -10.20 -4.25
CA LEU A 140 11.45 -10.00 -3.36
C LEU A 140 11.15 -11.23 -2.51
N GLU A 141 11.34 -12.44 -3.05
CA GLU A 141 11.24 -13.69 -2.29
C GLU A 141 12.32 -13.78 -1.21
N ASP A 142 13.56 -13.40 -1.52
CA ASP A 142 14.65 -13.35 -0.54
C ASP A 142 14.37 -12.33 0.57
N GLU A 143 13.83 -11.14 0.22
CA GLU A 143 13.35 -10.15 1.19
C GLU A 143 12.24 -10.73 2.10
N TYR A 144 11.27 -11.43 1.53
CA TYR A 144 10.20 -12.07 2.28
C TYR A 144 10.73 -13.11 3.26
N ARG A 145 11.65 -13.98 2.81
CA ARG A 145 12.28 -15.02 3.65
C ARG A 145 13.07 -14.43 4.81
N ALA A 146 13.76 -13.30 4.58
CA ALA A 146 14.55 -12.63 5.61
C ALA A 146 13.70 -12.07 6.76
N VAL A 147 12.40 -11.80 6.52
CA VAL A 147 11.49 -11.20 7.51
C VAL A 147 10.36 -12.14 7.92
N ILE A 148 10.50 -13.45 7.68
CA ILE A 148 9.41 -14.44 7.87
C ILE A 148 8.92 -14.50 9.32
N GLU A 149 9.79 -14.26 10.28
CA GLU A 149 9.49 -14.28 11.71
C GLU A 149 8.80 -12.99 12.19
N SER A 150 8.94 -11.90 11.45
CA SER A 150 8.30 -10.63 11.76
C SER A 150 6.92 -10.56 11.12
N THR A 151 5.87 -10.65 11.90
CA THR A 151 4.49 -10.64 11.39
C THR A 151 4.21 -9.43 10.50
N THR A 152 4.67 -8.26 10.89
CA THR A 152 4.38 -7.00 10.18
C THR A 152 5.23 -6.82 8.93
N GLU A 153 6.55 -7.03 9.02
CA GLU A 153 7.44 -6.88 7.87
C GLU A 153 7.16 -7.94 6.81
N ARG A 154 6.86 -9.17 7.25
CA ARG A 154 6.42 -10.26 6.38
C ARG A 154 5.20 -9.87 5.55
N ARG A 155 4.23 -9.19 6.12
CA ARG A 155 3.03 -8.74 5.40
C ARG A 155 3.34 -7.74 4.29
N PHE A 156 4.20 -6.76 4.58
CA PHE A 156 4.63 -5.82 3.56
C PHE A 156 5.44 -6.51 2.45
N ALA A 157 6.26 -7.50 2.81
CA ALA A 157 6.98 -8.29 1.84
C ALA A 157 6.04 -9.16 0.99
N ASP A 158 5.03 -9.81 1.60
CA ASP A 158 3.98 -10.57 0.90
C ASP A 158 3.20 -9.68 -0.10
N ALA A 159 2.80 -8.50 0.34
CA ALA A 159 2.10 -7.56 -0.53
C ALA A 159 2.95 -7.16 -1.76
N ARG A 160 4.25 -6.89 -1.57
CA ARG A 160 5.16 -6.57 -2.68
C ARG A 160 5.31 -7.72 -3.66
N LEU A 161 5.45 -8.97 -3.17
CA LEU A 161 5.50 -10.17 -3.98
C LEU A 161 4.26 -10.31 -4.88
N HIS A 162 3.08 -10.25 -4.28
CA HIS A 162 1.82 -10.41 -5.01
C HIS A 162 1.59 -9.31 -6.03
N ILE A 163 1.90 -8.05 -5.70
CA ILE A 163 1.79 -6.93 -6.63
C ILE A 163 2.76 -7.10 -7.80
N HIS A 164 4.01 -7.51 -7.55
CA HIS A 164 4.98 -7.74 -8.61
C HIS A 164 4.55 -8.88 -9.55
N ILE A 165 4.00 -9.98 -9.01
CA ILE A 165 3.42 -11.06 -9.82
C ILE A 165 2.28 -10.52 -10.69
N ALA A 166 1.41 -9.69 -10.15
CA ALA A 166 0.34 -9.06 -10.92
C ALA A 166 0.90 -8.14 -12.03
N GLU A 167 1.97 -7.39 -11.78
CA GLU A 167 2.68 -6.58 -12.77
C GLU A 167 3.25 -7.45 -13.91
N MET A 168 3.91 -8.57 -13.57
CA MET A 168 4.42 -9.55 -14.54
C MET A 168 3.33 -10.17 -15.43
N SER A 169 2.07 -10.19 -14.97
CA SER A 169 0.95 -10.66 -15.79
C SER A 169 0.70 -9.78 -17.04
N GLY A 170 1.23 -8.55 -17.06
CA GLY A 170 1.00 -7.56 -18.12
C GLY A 170 -0.44 -7.02 -18.16
N ASN A 171 -1.25 -7.26 -17.15
CA ASN A 171 -2.63 -6.82 -17.06
C ASN A 171 -2.84 -5.83 -15.90
N ALA A 172 -3.00 -4.54 -16.23
CA ALA A 172 -3.19 -3.48 -15.25
C ALA A 172 -4.39 -3.70 -14.32
N ARG A 173 -5.43 -4.41 -14.77
CA ARG A 173 -6.60 -4.74 -13.94
C ARG A 173 -6.25 -5.70 -12.80
N PHE A 174 -5.37 -6.68 -13.04
CA PHE A 174 -4.89 -7.54 -11.97
C PHE A 174 -4.04 -6.78 -10.96
N VAL A 175 -3.22 -5.84 -11.41
CA VAL A 175 -2.43 -4.97 -10.52
C VAL A 175 -3.35 -4.13 -9.62
N GLU A 176 -4.40 -3.52 -10.19
CA GLU A 176 -5.39 -2.75 -9.43
C GLU A 176 -6.15 -3.62 -8.42
N ALA A 177 -6.61 -4.79 -8.86
CA ALA A 177 -7.34 -5.73 -8.00
C ALA A 177 -6.44 -6.26 -6.86
N GLU A 178 -5.18 -6.65 -7.17
CA GLU A 178 -4.25 -7.17 -6.17
C GLU A 178 -3.92 -6.11 -5.10
N ARG A 179 -3.71 -4.85 -5.49
CA ARG A 179 -3.53 -3.74 -4.54
C ARG A 179 -4.72 -3.59 -3.59
N GLY A 180 -5.94 -3.65 -4.13
CA GLY A 180 -7.17 -3.60 -3.33
C GLY A 180 -7.30 -4.78 -2.36
N ILE A 181 -6.89 -5.98 -2.78
CA ILE A 181 -6.86 -7.18 -1.94
C ILE A 181 -5.85 -7.01 -0.80
N GLN A 182 -4.63 -6.58 -1.10
CA GLN A 182 -3.57 -6.40 -0.11
C GLN A 182 -3.91 -5.31 0.92
N ASP A 183 -4.54 -4.21 0.48
CA ASP A 183 -5.06 -3.18 1.39
C ASP A 183 -6.12 -3.76 2.34
N GLN A 184 -7.07 -4.55 1.84
CA GLN A 184 -8.08 -5.21 2.67
C GLN A 184 -7.46 -6.24 3.61
N LEU A 185 -6.57 -7.12 3.13
CA LEU A 185 -5.89 -8.11 3.96
C LEU A 185 -5.13 -7.45 5.11
N THR A 186 -4.54 -6.29 4.87
CA THR A 186 -3.87 -5.52 5.92
C THR A 186 -4.83 -5.14 7.05
N ARG A 187 -6.09 -4.98 6.81
CA ARG A 187 -7.13 -4.72 7.82
C ARG A 187 -7.63 -5.99 8.51
N PHE A 188 -7.57 -7.14 7.83
CA PHE A 188 -8.17 -8.39 8.31
C PHE A 188 -7.24 -9.31 9.12
N ILE A 189 -5.94 -9.36 8.87
CA ILE A 189 -5.05 -10.43 9.40
C ILE A 189 -4.81 -10.35 10.92
N ARG A 190 -5.43 -9.43 11.63
CA ARG A 190 -5.18 -9.17 13.05
C ARG A 190 -6.18 -9.71 14.01
N VAL A 191 -7.19 -10.37 13.54
CA VAL A 191 -8.19 -11.00 14.41
C VAL A 191 -7.74 -12.35 14.95
N THR A 192 -6.60 -12.89 14.48
CA THR A 192 -6.18 -14.27 14.77
C THR A 192 -4.76 -14.43 15.33
N SER A 193 -4.15 -13.35 15.87
CA SER A 193 -2.85 -13.46 16.57
C SER A 193 -3.00 -13.31 18.05
#